data_459f4f4009872a257fcbafb60effac7a
#
_entry.id   459f4f4009872a257fcbafb60effac7a
#
_cell.length_a   1.000
_cell.length_b   1.000
_cell.length_c   1.000
_cell.angle_alpha   90.00
_cell.angle_beta   90.00
_cell.angle_gamma   90.00
#
_symmetry.space_group_name_H-M   'P 1'
#
loop_
_entity.id
_entity.type
_entity.pdbx_description
1 polymer ?
#
loop_
_entity_poly.entity_id
_entity_poly.type
_entity_poly.pdbx_seq_one_letter_code
_entity_poly.pdbx_strand_id
1 'polypeptide(L)'
;GEIHGNTVDVKSDVWRKLAEMIFQTAYKHETGAGMKIAAVSIDSSDGNTSDAVYHFVRGCRGVKAVNVMAVKGSTNPDKEIFSRARAIDLKHKNTKADKFGVQVYSVGVSRAKDLLIDEHARINLEGSGAGRMHFYKDVRADYCGQLLSEVKVPSRMNKHKKVWQKKVGVRNEALDCEVYALHAARSVGTHTMSAAKWA
;
A
#
# COMPACT_ATOMS: atom_id res chain seq x y z
N GLY A 1 -6.50 -10.82 -4.45
CA GLY A 1 -7.83 -10.88 -5.04
C GLY A 1 -8.36 -9.51 -5.41
N GLU A 2 -9.45 -9.46 -6.14
CA GLU A 2 -10.16 -8.23 -6.50
C GLU A 2 -11.58 -8.28 -5.97
N ILE A 3 -12.07 -7.14 -5.47
CA ILE A 3 -13.47 -6.95 -5.09
C ILE A 3 -14.06 -5.94 -6.07
N HIS A 4 -15.00 -6.40 -6.91
CA HIS A 4 -15.66 -5.54 -7.88
C HIS A 4 -16.93 -4.93 -7.30
N GLY A 5 -17.19 -3.66 -7.61
CA GLY A 5 -18.39 -2.95 -7.22
C GLY A 5 -18.22 -1.44 -7.16
N ASN A 6 -19.22 -0.75 -6.66
CA ASN A 6 -19.20 0.72 -6.54
C ASN A 6 -18.41 1.14 -5.28
N THR A 7 -17.24 1.73 -5.48
CA THR A 7 -16.36 2.20 -4.39
C THR A 7 -16.68 3.63 -3.93
N VAL A 8 -17.53 4.37 -4.65
CA VAL A 8 -17.95 5.72 -4.29
C VAL A 8 -19.03 5.70 -3.21
N ASP A 9 -19.94 4.72 -3.28
CA ASP A 9 -21.01 4.57 -2.31
C ASP A 9 -20.51 3.90 -1.03
N VAL A 10 -20.53 4.63 0.07
CA VAL A 10 -20.12 4.15 1.40
C VAL A 10 -20.94 2.94 1.91
N LYS A 11 -22.13 2.72 1.39
CA LYS A 11 -23.02 1.60 1.74
C LYS A 11 -22.84 0.40 0.82
N SER A 12 -21.99 0.52 -0.20
CA SER A 12 -21.72 -0.55 -1.16
C SER A 12 -21.18 -1.81 -0.47
N ASP A 13 -21.58 -2.96 -0.97
CA ASP A 13 -21.14 -4.29 -0.53
C ASP A 13 -19.59 -4.48 -0.62
N VAL A 14 -18.93 -3.71 -1.47
CA VAL A 14 -17.46 -3.66 -1.57
C VAL A 14 -16.79 -3.42 -0.22
N TRP A 15 -17.29 -2.45 0.55
CA TRP A 15 -16.71 -2.09 1.84
C TRP A 15 -16.96 -3.16 2.90
N ARG A 16 -18.12 -3.81 2.87
CA ARG A 16 -18.42 -4.97 3.75
C ARG A 16 -17.47 -6.13 3.44
N LYS A 17 -17.31 -6.50 2.15
CA LYS A 17 -16.39 -7.56 1.73
C LYS A 17 -14.93 -7.23 2.10
N LEU A 18 -14.52 -5.97 1.94
CA LEU A 18 -13.19 -5.53 2.37
C LEU A 18 -13.01 -5.69 3.89
N ALA A 19 -14.02 -5.32 4.68
CA ALA A 19 -13.98 -5.52 6.13
C ALA A 19 -13.88 -7.00 6.52
N GLU A 20 -14.62 -7.89 5.85
CA GLU A 20 -14.52 -9.34 6.06
C GLU A 20 -13.12 -9.87 5.75
N MET A 21 -12.53 -9.45 4.63
CA MET A 21 -11.15 -9.81 4.27
C MET A 21 -10.14 -9.35 5.31
N ILE A 22 -10.31 -8.14 5.84
CA ILE A 22 -9.36 -7.54 6.80
C ILE A 22 -9.50 -8.18 8.19
N PHE A 23 -10.72 -8.35 8.67
CA PHE A 23 -10.95 -8.66 10.09
C PHE A 23 -11.32 -10.12 10.37
N GLN A 24 -11.89 -10.83 9.40
CA GLN A 24 -12.42 -12.18 9.59
C GLN A 24 -11.60 -13.26 8.91
N THR A 25 -10.86 -12.93 7.85
CA THR A 25 -10.09 -13.92 7.09
C THR A 25 -8.79 -14.27 7.82
N ALA A 26 -8.56 -15.58 8.00
CA ALA A 26 -7.26 -16.11 8.40
C ALA A 26 -6.55 -16.70 7.17
N TYR A 27 -5.35 -16.21 6.91
CA TYR A 27 -4.51 -16.67 5.80
C TYR A 27 -3.62 -17.82 6.30
N LYS A 28 -3.63 -18.95 5.61
CA LYS A 28 -2.81 -20.10 6.02
C LYS A 28 -1.34 -19.89 5.61
N HIS A 29 -0.44 -20.01 6.55
CA HIS A 29 0.98 -20.19 6.31
C HIS A 29 1.27 -21.64 5.91
N GLU A 30 2.40 -21.92 5.26
CA GLU A 30 2.84 -23.28 4.88
C GLU A 30 2.95 -24.23 6.07
N THR A 31 3.28 -23.73 7.25
CA THR A 31 3.30 -24.47 8.52
C THR A 31 1.92 -24.83 9.07
N GLY A 32 0.84 -24.37 8.41
CA GLY A 32 -0.54 -24.55 8.89
C GLY A 32 -1.02 -23.48 9.87
N ALA A 33 -0.15 -22.58 10.32
CA ALA A 33 -0.54 -21.47 11.20
C ALA A 33 -1.49 -20.49 10.48
N GLY A 34 -2.51 -20.03 11.19
CA GLY A 34 -3.43 -18.99 10.70
C GLY A 34 -2.85 -17.60 10.96
N MET A 35 -2.59 -16.86 9.89
CA MET A 35 -2.13 -15.47 9.98
C MET A 35 -3.27 -14.50 9.75
N LYS A 36 -3.31 -13.43 10.54
CA LYS A 36 -4.25 -12.32 10.37
C LYS A 36 -3.54 -11.08 9.84
N ILE A 37 -4.29 -10.21 9.18
CA ILE A 37 -3.77 -8.91 8.74
C ILE A 37 -3.49 -8.04 9.97
N ALA A 38 -2.29 -7.48 10.05
CA ALA A 38 -1.88 -6.58 11.13
C ALA A 38 -2.05 -5.10 10.75
N ALA A 39 -1.86 -4.76 9.47
CA ALA A 39 -2.01 -3.38 8.98
C ALA A 39 -2.50 -3.35 7.54
N VAL A 40 -3.22 -2.29 7.18
CA VAL A 40 -3.76 -2.05 5.83
C VAL A 40 -3.58 -0.59 5.47
N SER A 41 -3.13 -0.35 4.24
CA SER A 41 -3.07 0.97 3.63
C SER A 41 -4.04 1.05 2.46
N ILE A 42 -4.99 1.98 2.52
CA ILE A 42 -6.03 2.15 1.50
C ILE A 42 -5.77 3.48 0.78
N ASP A 43 -5.58 3.42 -0.53
CA ASP A 43 -5.38 4.62 -1.34
C ASP A 43 -6.62 5.53 -1.29
N SER A 44 -6.38 6.80 -1.03
CA SER A 44 -7.39 7.86 -1.01
C SER A 44 -7.04 9.00 -1.98
N SER A 45 -6.21 8.73 -2.99
CA SER A 45 -5.75 9.73 -3.95
C SER A 45 -6.85 10.14 -4.95
N ASP A 46 -7.75 9.22 -5.31
CA ASP A 46 -8.88 9.53 -6.18
C ASP A 46 -9.93 10.38 -5.44
N GLY A 47 -10.17 11.57 -5.97
CA GLY A 47 -11.12 12.52 -5.40
C GLY A 47 -12.56 12.01 -5.31
N ASN A 48 -12.97 11.09 -6.17
CA ASN A 48 -14.32 10.53 -6.19
C ASN A 48 -14.55 9.51 -5.09
N THR A 49 -13.52 8.74 -4.74
CA THR A 49 -13.61 7.64 -3.75
C THR A 49 -13.08 8.02 -2.38
N SER A 50 -12.37 9.14 -2.25
CA SER A 50 -11.70 9.54 -1.00
C SER A 50 -12.63 9.63 0.21
N ASP A 51 -13.85 10.12 0.03
CA ASP A 51 -14.84 10.24 1.12
C ASP A 51 -15.27 8.86 1.64
N ALA A 52 -15.45 7.90 0.75
CA ALA A 52 -15.81 6.54 1.13
C ALA A 52 -14.65 5.84 1.86
N VAL A 53 -13.40 6.04 1.40
CA VAL A 53 -12.20 5.56 2.11
C VAL A 53 -12.13 6.14 3.52
N TYR A 54 -12.33 7.45 3.68
CA TYR A 54 -12.27 8.09 5.00
C TYR A 54 -13.39 7.61 5.92
N HIS A 55 -14.58 7.41 5.39
CA HIS A 55 -15.70 6.84 6.14
C HIS A 55 -15.37 5.42 6.63
N PHE A 56 -14.85 4.58 5.75
CA PHE A 56 -14.43 3.22 6.09
C PHE A 56 -13.34 3.20 7.17
N VAL A 57 -12.25 3.95 6.96
CA VAL A 57 -11.13 4.03 7.92
C VAL A 57 -11.59 4.54 9.28
N ARG A 58 -12.48 5.53 9.31
CA ARG A 58 -13.09 6.02 10.56
C ARG A 58 -13.88 4.93 11.27
N GLY A 59 -14.67 4.14 10.54
CA GLY A 59 -15.44 3.00 11.09
C GLY A 59 -14.54 1.92 11.70
N CYS A 60 -13.31 1.76 11.18
CA CYS A 60 -12.35 0.76 11.68
C CYS A 60 -11.63 1.15 12.97
N ARG A 61 -11.72 2.40 13.43
CA ARG A 61 -10.93 2.91 14.60
C ARG A 61 -11.15 2.17 15.91
N GLY A 62 -12.29 1.53 16.08
CA GLY A 62 -12.61 0.74 17.28
C GLY A 62 -11.91 -0.62 17.33
N VAL A 63 -11.35 -1.08 16.22
CA VAL A 63 -10.75 -2.42 16.12
C VAL A 63 -9.24 -2.29 16.33
N LYS A 64 -8.80 -2.47 17.58
CA LYS A 64 -7.38 -2.33 17.96
C LYS A 64 -6.43 -3.37 17.34
N ALA A 65 -6.97 -4.47 16.81
CA ALA A 65 -6.15 -5.57 16.30
C ALA A 65 -5.50 -5.30 14.93
N VAL A 66 -6.03 -4.34 14.15
CA VAL A 66 -5.55 -4.03 12.80
C VAL A 66 -5.38 -2.52 12.64
N ASN A 67 -4.21 -2.11 12.15
CA ASN A 67 -3.96 -0.70 11.84
C ASN A 67 -4.45 -0.39 10.41
N VAL A 68 -5.62 0.25 10.28
CA VAL A 68 -6.21 0.63 8.98
C VAL A 68 -5.95 2.12 8.72
N MET A 69 -5.23 2.41 7.63
CA MET A 69 -4.73 3.74 7.30
C MET A 69 -5.23 4.21 5.92
N ALA A 70 -5.69 5.45 5.84
CA ALA A 70 -5.86 6.14 4.55
C ALA A 70 -4.51 6.70 4.11
N VAL A 71 -4.13 6.47 2.85
CA VAL A 71 -2.84 6.89 2.31
C VAL A 71 -2.98 7.70 1.02
N LYS A 72 -1.96 8.49 0.71
CA LYS A 72 -1.77 9.15 -0.59
C LYS A 72 -0.32 9.02 -1.03
N GLY A 73 -0.11 8.70 -2.30
CA GLY A 73 1.22 8.68 -2.90
C GLY A 73 1.84 10.09 -2.92
N SER A 74 3.10 10.22 -2.53
CA SER A 74 3.86 11.46 -2.60
C SER A 74 4.54 11.62 -3.96
N THR A 75 4.47 12.82 -4.52
CA THR A 75 5.25 13.20 -5.70
C THR A 75 6.70 13.55 -5.37
N ASN A 76 7.03 13.73 -4.08
CA ASN A 76 8.40 13.96 -3.65
C ASN A 76 9.21 12.64 -3.71
N PRO A 77 10.25 12.53 -4.56
CA PRO A 77 11.04 11.30 -4.71
C PRO A 77 11.81 10.92 -3.44
N ASP A 78 12.12 11.90 -2.59
CA ASP A 78 12.89 11.70 -1.36
C ASP A 78 12.01 11.38 -0.14
N LYS A 79 10.70 11.28 -0.33
CA LYS A 79 9.76 10.96 0.76
C LYS A 79 10.02 9.55 1.28
N GLU A 80 10.08 9.40 2.61
CA GLU A 80 10.16 8.09 3.25
C GLU A 80 8.93 7.22 2.92
N ILE A 81 9.15 5.90 2.76
CA ILE A 81 8.06 4.95 2.47
C ILE A 81 6.98 5.02 3.53
N PHE A 82 7.39 5.05 4.81
CA PHE A 82 6.50 5.28 5.93
C PHE A 82 7.01 6.45 6.77
N SER A 83 6.14 7.36 7.08
CA SER A 83 6.38 8.39 8.10
C SER A 83 5.10 8.56 8.91
N ARG A 84 5.23 8.75 10.21
CA ARG A 84 4.06 9.08 11.05
C ARG A 84 3.39 10.33 10.51
N ALA A 85 2.07 10.36 10.55
CA ALA A 85 1.33 11.57 10.21
C ALA A 85 1.85 12.72 11.08
N ARG A 86 2.27 13.81 10.46
CA ARG A 86 2.75 14.99 11.18
C ARG A 86 1.54 15.87 11.51
N ALA A 87 1.62 16.59 12.65
CA ALA A 87 0.64 17.61 13.02
C ALA A 87 0.46 18.71 11.97
N ILE A 88 1.40 18.83 11.00
CA ILE A 88 1.31 19.74 9.85
C ILE A 88 0.16 19.36 8.89
N ASP A 89 -0.15 18.08 8.79
CA ASP A 89 -1.30 17.62 7.98
C ASP A 89 -2.65 18.05 8.63
N LEU A 90 -2.61 18.44 9.89
CA LEU A 90 -3.75 19.00 10.64
C LEU A 90 -3.93 20.52 10.45
N LYS A 91 -2.96 21.24 9.88
CA LYS A 91 -3.02 22.69 9.71
C LYS A 91 -3.93 23.17 8.55
N HIS A 92 -4.23 22.31 7.61
CA HIS A 92 -5.22 22.60 6.58
C HIS A 92 -6.62 22.27 7.08
N LYS A 93 -7.17 23.14 7.93
CA LYS A 93 -8.48 23.02 8.61
C LYS A 93 -9.71 22.81 7.71
N ASN A 94 -9.54 22.62 6.41
CA ASN A 94 -10.63 22.45 5.45
C ASN A 94 -10.43 21.27 4.49
N THR A 95 -9.59 20.29 4.81
CA THR A 95 -9.47 19.11 3.98
C THR A 95 -10.62 18.12 4.25
N LYS A 96 -10.97 17.31 3.24
CA LYS A 96 -11.98 16.25 3.41
C LYS A 96 -11.59 15.28 4.54
N ALA A 97 -10.28 14.98 4.68
CA ALA A 97 -9.77 14.13 5.73
C ALA A 97 -10.03 14.69 7.13
N ASP A 98 -9.85 16.00 7.33
CA ASP A 98 -10.13 16.67 8.61
C ASP A 98 -11.61 16.63 8.97
N LYS A 99 -12.50 16.79 7.99
CA LYS A 99 -13.95 16.69 8.17
C LYS A 99 -14.35 15.31 8.75
N PHE A 100 -13.67 14.25 8.35
CA PHE A 100 -13.90 12.90 8.87
C PHE A 100 -13.05 12.59 10.10
N GLY A 101 -12.16 13.48 10.50
CA GLY A 101 -11.22 13.29 11.61
C GLY A 101 -10.22 12.15 11.35
N VAL A 102 -9.91 11.84 10.07
CA VAL A 102 -9.01 10.76 9.67
C VAL A 102 -7.63 11.34 9.37
N GLN A 103 -6.59 10.71 9.89
CA GLN A 103 -5.22 11.01 9.49
C GLN A 103 -4.91 10.37 8.15
N VAL A 104 -4.36 11.13 7.21
CA VAL A 104 -3.89 10.64 5.92
C VAL A 104 -2.37 10.61 5.91
N TYR A 105 -1.80 9.46 5.57
CA TYR A 105 -0.36 9.25 5.50
C TYR A 105 0.15 9.49 4.09
N SER A 106 1.25 10.24 3.99
CA SER A 106 1.93 10.44 2.71
C SER A 106 2.98 9.35 2.51
N VAL A 107 2.84 8.58 1.43
CA VAL A 107 3.69 7.42 1.12
C VAL A 107 4.80 7.80 0.15
N GLY A 108 6.03 7.41 0.44
CA GLY A 108 7.18 7.57 -0.44
C GLY A 108 7.17 6.54 -1.58
N VAL A 109 6.34 6.79 -2.59
CA VAL A 109 6.10 5.86 -3.70
C VAL A 109 7.38 5.58 -4.50
N SER A 110 8.18 6.61 -4.79
CA SER A 110 9.43 6.44 -5.55
C SER A 110 10.41 5.52 -4.82
N ARG A 111 10.64 5.73 -3.53
CA ARG A 111 11.51 4.88 -2.71
C ARG A 111 10.97 3.46 -2.57
N ALA A 112 9.65 3.29 -2.49
CA ALA A 112 9.05 1.96 -2.44
C ALA A 112 9.31 1.21 -3.76
N LYS A 113 9.11 1.85 -4.90
CA LYS A 113 9.40 1.28 -6.23
C LYS A 113 10.88 0.95 -6.39
N ASP A 114 11.78 1.84 -5.94
CA ASP A 114 13.23 1.58 -5.94
C ASP A 114 13.57 0.30 -5.16
N LEU A 115 12.95 0.11 -4.00
CA LEU A 115 13.18 -1.08 -3.18
C LEU A 115 12.58 -2.36 -3.78
N LEU A 116 11.43 -2.25 -4.47
CA LEU A 116 10.67 -3.40 -4.96
C LEU A 116 11.13 -3.87 -6.34
N ILE A 117 11.33 -2.95 -7.30
CA ILE A 117 11.41 -3.26 -8.74
C ILE A 117 12.55 -2.57 -9.50
N ASP A 118 13.46 -1.82 -8.85
CA ASP A 118 14.64 -1.23 -9.51
C ASP A 118 15.68 -2.33 -9.85
N GLU A 119 16.74 -1.99 -10.52
CA GLU A 119 17.78 -2.89 -11.03
C GLU A 119 18.35 -3.86 -9.99
N HIS A 120 18.57 -3.39 -8.75
CA HIS A 120 19.06 -4.20 -7.63
C HIS A 120 17.97 -4.46 -6.59
N ALA A 121 16.71 -4.42 -7.00
CA ALA A 121 15.57 -4.53 -6.10
C ALA A 121 15.23 -5.97 -5.72
N ARG A 122 14.34 -6.07 -4.76
CA ARG A 122 13.91 -7.37 -4.17
C ARG A 122 13.36 -8.35 -5.18
N ILE A 123 12.73 -7.89 -6.25
CA ILE A 123 12.19 -8.76 -7.30
C ILE A 123 13.27 -9.53 -8.05
N ASN A 124 14.50 -8.98 -8.13
CA ASN A 124 15.61 -9.56 -8.85
C ASN A 124 16.48 -10.51 -8.00
N LEU A 125 16.16 -10.65 -6.70
CA LEU A 125 16.90 -11.54 -5.80
C LEU A 125 16.40 -12.97 -5.94
N GLU A 126 17.26 -13.87 -6.39
CA GLU A 126 16.96 -15.29 -6.56
C GLU A 126 17.04 -16.11 -5.25
N GLY A 127 16.45 -17.29 -5.27
CA GLY A 127 16.47 -18.25 -4.16
C GLY A 127 15.52 -17.89 -3.03
N SER A 128 15.70 -18.52 -1.87
CA SER A 128 14.94 -18.30 -0.65
C SER A 128 15.67 -17.37 0.32
N GLY A 129 14.96 -16.78 1.26
CA GLY A 129 15.53 -16.00 2.37
C GLY A 129 15.05 -14.55 2.42
N ALA A 130 15.60 -13.81 3.38
CA ALA A 130 15.18 -12.45 3.68
C ALA A 130 15.41 -11.49 2.53
N GLY A 131 14.54 -10.49 2.44
CA GLY A 131 14.66 -9.38 1.49
C GLY A 131 14.16 -9.67 0.07
N ARG A 132 13.67 -10.85 -0.21
CA ARG A 132 13.12 -11.24 -1.51
C ARG A 132 11.61 -10.98 -1.57
N MET A 133 11.07 -10.88 -2.79
CA MET A 133 9.62 -10.93 -3.00
C MET A 133 9.17 -12.39 -3.10
N HIS A 134 8.13 -12.73 -2.36
CA HIS A 134 7.53 -14.05 -2.37
C HIS A 134 6.10 -13.93 -2.89
N PHE A 135 5.75 -14.79 -3.84
CA PHE A 135 4.42 -14.83 -4.44
C PHE A 135 3.71 -16.12 -4.04
N TYR A 136 2.40 -16.06 -3.86
CA TYR A 136 1.61 -17.26 -3.65
C TYR A 136 1.48 -18.06 -4.96
N LYS A 137 1.25 -19.36 -4.83
CA LYS A 137 1.29 -20.33 -5.94
C LYS A 137 0.38 -19.95 -7.12
N ASP A 138 -0.80 -19.45 -6.82
CA ASP A 138 -1.86 -19.17 -7.81
C ASP A 138 -1.96 -17.67 -8.14
N VAL A 139 -0.80 -16.98 -8.21
CA VAL A 139 -0.76 -15.58 -8.62
C VAL A 139 -1.30 -15.43 -10.05
N ARG A 140 -2.10 -14.41 -10.29
CA ARG A 140 -2.71 -14.18 -11.61
C ARG A 140 -1.64 -13.96 -12.68
N ALA A 141 -1.91 -14.44 -13.90
CA ALA A 141 -0.97 -14.34 -15.02
C ALA A 141 -0.55 -12.89 -15.36
N ASP A 142 -1.47 -11.93 -15.18
CA ASP A 142 -1.21 -10.51 -15.47
C ASP A 142 -0.52 -9.75 -14.31
N TYR A 143 -0.35 -10.39 -13.14
CA TYR A 143 0.19 -9.76 -11.94
C TYR A 143 1.61 -9.25 -12.15
N CYS A 144 2.50 -10.07 -12.68
CA CYS A 144 3.88 -9.68 -12.95
C CYS A 144 3.97 -8.56 -14.00
N GLY A 145 3.11 -8.59 -15.02
CA GLY A 145 3.00 -7.52 -16.01
C GLY A 145 2.60 -6.18 -15.37
N GLN A 146 1.66 -6.19 -14.45
CA GLN A 146 1.24 -5.01 -13.71
C GLN A 146 2.31 -4.56 -12.70
N LEU A 147 2.99 -5.48 -12.04
CA LEU A 147 4.08 -5.18 -11.10
C LEU A 147 5.24 -4.48 -11.81
N LEU A 148 5.58 -4.89 -13.03
CA LEU A 148 6.64 -4.31 -13.86
C LEU A 148 6.12 -3.25 -14.85
N SER A 149 4.99 -2.65 -14.58
CA SER A 149 4.32 -1.68 -15.46
C SER A 149 4.98 -0.32 -15.53
N GLU A 150 5.94 -0.03 -14.68
CA GLU A 150 6.67 1.23 -14.66
C GLU A 150 8.17 1.02 -14.88
N VAL A 151 8.82 2.04 -15.43
CA VAL A 151 10.26 2.07 -15.66
C VAL A 151 10.84 3.39 -15.20
N LYS A 152 12.12 3.37 -14.81
CA LYS A 152 12.85 4.54 -14.37
C LYS A 152 13.50 5.22 -15.57
N VAL A 153 13.09 6.44 -15.87
CA VAL A 153 13.56 7.21 -17.02
C VAL A 153 14.15 8.55 -16.59
N PRO A 154 15.06 9.18 -17.39
CA PRO A 154 15.53 10.53 -17.10
C PRO A 154 14.37 11.52 -17.03
N SER A 155 14.38 12.38 -16.03
CA SER A 155 13.38 13.45 -15.89
C SER A 155 13.51 14.47 -17.03
N ARG A 156 12.37 14.91 -17.58
CA ARG A 156 12.32 15.96 -18.60
C ARG A 156 12.86 17.30 -18.08
N MET A 157 12.70 17.57 -16.79
CA MET A 157 13.14 18.83 -16.16
C MET A 157 14.61 18.79 -15.74
N ASN A 158 15.14 17.62 -15.40
CA ASN A 158 16.53 17.45 -14.99
C ASN A 158 17.03 16.07 -15.41
N LYS A 159 17.84 16.01 -16.46
CA LYS A 159 18.37 14.76 -17.04
C LYS A 159 19.24 13.94 -16.08
N HIS A 160 19.79 14.56 -15.03
CA HIS A 160 20.56 13.87 -13.99
C HIS A 160 19.67 13.15 -12.96
N LYS A 161 18.37 13.44 -12.96
CA LYS A 161 17.39 12.75 -12.09
C LYS A 161 16.59 11.75 -12.90
N LYS A 162 16.38 10.57 -12.33
CA LYS A 162 15.46 9.57 -12.89
C LYS A 162 14.12 9.63 -12.16
N VAL A 163 13.04 9.40 -12.88
CA VAL A 163 11.67 9.35 -12.36
C VAL A 163 10.97 8.09 -12.85
N TRP A 164 10.06 7.54 -12.05
CA TRP A 164 9.23 6.44 -12.46
C TRP A 164 8.18 6.91 -13.46
N GLN A 165 8.04 6.18 -14.55
CA GLN A 165 7.07 6.45 -15.61
C GLN A 165 6.32 5.17 -15.95
N LYS A 166 4.98 5.25 -15.94
CA LYS A 166 4.09 4.16 -16.34
C LYS A 166 4.20 3.90 -17.84
N LYS A 167 4.30 2.64 -18.21
CA LYS A 167 4.23 2.18 -19.60
C LYS A 167 2.84 2.42 -20.16
N VAL A 168 2.76 2.84 -21.42
CA VAL A 168 1.47 3.13 -22.06
C VAL A 168 0.66 1.85 -22.21
N GLY A 169 -0.64 1.91 -21.91
CA GLY A 169 -1.57 0.79 -22.07
C GLY A 169 -1.44 -0.35 -21.04
N VAL A 170 -0.56 -0.23 -20.06
CA VAL A 170 -0.38 -1.26 -19.03
C VAL A 170 -1.05 -0.82 -17.71
N ARG A 171 -1.79 -1.72 -17.09
CA ARG A 171 -2.33 -1.52 -15.74
C ARG A 171 -1.20 -1.58 -14.70
N ASN A 172 -1.33 -0.85 -13.58
CA ASN A 172 -0.30 -0.81 -12.52
C ASN A 172 -0.86 -1.10 -11.12
N GLU A 173 -2.07 -1.57 -11.03
CA GLU A 173 -2.76 -1.76 -9.74
C GLU A 173 -2.01 -2.74 -8.83
N ALA A 174 -1.36 -3.78 -9.39
CA ALA A 174 -0.53 -4.69 -8.59
C ALA A 174 0.69 -3.98 -8.00
N LEU A 175 1.36 -3.11 -8.76
CA LEU A 175 2.49 -2.32 -8.27
C LEU A 175 2.06 -1.36 -7.15
N ASP A 176 0.95 -0.68 -7.33
CA ASP A 176 0.43 0.24 -6.31
C ASP A 176 0.02 -0.51 -5.04
N CYS A 177 -0.58 -1.71 -5.16
CA CYS A 177 -0.87 -2.58 -4.03
C CYS A 177 0.41 -2.99 -3.28
N GLU A 178 1.48 -3.37 -3.97
CA GLU A 178 2.76 -3.74 -3.33
C GLU A 178 3.42 -2.54 -2.62
N VAL A 179 3.36 -1.35 -3.23
CA VAL A 179 3.86 -0.11 -2.60
C VAL A 179 3.11 0.17 -1.30
N TYR A 180 1.78 0.07 -1.32
CA TYR A 180 0.98 0.33 -0.12
C TYR A 180 1.02 -0.81 0.90
N ALA A 181 1.22 -2.06 0.48
CA ALA A 181 1.49 -3.17 1.38
C ALA A 181 2.83 -2.99 2.11
N LEU A 182 3.87 -2.53 1.40
CA LEU A 182 5.16 -2.19 2.01
C LEU A 182 5.04 -1.03 3.02
N HIS A 183 4.22 -0.01 2.73
CA HIS A 183 3.91 1.06 3.69
C HIS A 183 3.22 0.49 4.94
N ALA A 184 2.21 -0.36 4.78
CA ALA A 184 1.50 -1.00 5.88
C ALA A 184 2.44 -1.85 6.74
N ALA A 185 3.30 -2.67 6.11
CA ALA A 185 4.30 -3.47 6.79
C ALA A 185 5.27 -2.61 7.62
N ARG A 186 5.74 -1.50 7.07
CA ARG A 186 6.61 -0.55 7.81
C ARG A 186 5.90 0.14 8.97
N SER A 187 4.59 0.35 8.89
CA SER A 187 3.81 0.96 9.98
C SER A 187 3.80 0.13 11.25
N VAL A 188 3.93 -1.19 11.13
CA VAL A 188 4.03 -2.14 12.24
C VAL A 188 5.47 -2.57 12.55
N GLY A 189 6.46 -1.93 11.90
CA GLY A 189 7.87 -2.08 12.22
C GLY A 189 8.52 -3.35 11.68
N THR A 190 7.96 -4.03 10.68
CA THR A 190 8.50 -5.30 10.14
C THR A 190 9.96 -5.20 9.72
N HIS A 191 10.39 -4.03 9.19
CA HIS A 191 11.76 -3.79 8.74
C HIS A 191 12.79 -3.65 9.87
N THR A 192 12.35 -3.53 11.11
CA THR A 192 13.18 -3.42 12.31
C THR A 192 12.97 -4.58 13.29
N MET A 193 12.13 -5.55 12.93
CA MET A 193 11.91 -6.73 13.77
C MET A 193 13.16 -7.61 13.81
N SER A 194 13.56 -8.00 15.00
CA SER A 194 14.61 -9.01 15.18
C SER A 194 14.09 -10.40 14.80
N ALA A 195 15.01 -11.32 14.48
CA ALA A 195 14.66 -12.72 14.19
C ALA A 195 13.83 -13.37 15.32
N ALA A 196 14.12 -13.04 16.57
CA ALA A 196 13.37 -13.53 17.73
C ALA A 196 11.91 -13.04 17.81
N LYS A 197 11.57 -11.96 17.12
CA LYS A 197 10.18 -11.47 17.02
C LYS A 197 9.41 -12.08 15.87
N TRP A 198 10.12 -12.71 14.92
CA TRP A 198 9.54 -13.42 13.80
C TRP A 198 9.29 -14.90 14.09
N ALA A 199 9.98 -15.45 15.06
CA ALA A 199 9.80 -16.81 15.58
C ALA A 199 8.63 -16.88 16.55
#